data_4a51af3262724ea292e1f6eafb571971
#
_entry.id   4a51af3262724ea292e1f6eafb571971
#
_cell.length_a   1.000
_cell.length_b   1.000
_cell.length_c   1.000
_cell.angle_alpha   90.00
_cell.angle_beta   90.00
_cell.angle_gamma   90.00
#
_symmetry.space_group_name_H-M   'P 1'
#
loop_
_entity.id
_entity.type
_entity.pdbx_description
1 polymer ?
#
loop_
_entity_poly.entity_id
_entity_poly.type
_entity_poly.pdbx_seq_one_letter_code
_entity_poly.pdbx_strand_id
1 'polypeptide(L)'
;QTVGVARVLTMDLHADQIQGFFDIPVDNIYASPVLLGDLRQKQYEDLIVVSPDVGGVVRARALAKQLDCDLAIIDKRRPKANVSEVMHVIGEIDGRNCVIMDDMIDTAGTLVKAAEVLKERGAKKVYAYCTHPIFSGPAIERISQGAALDEVVITNTIPLSPEAQQCRKIRQLSVAPLIAETIQRIATGESVMSLFSDQEALF
;
A
#
# COMPACT_ATOMS: atom_id res chain seq x y z
N GLN A 1 -7.28 21.48 15.93
CA GLN A 1 -6.95 22.87 16.29
C GLN A 1 -7.84 23.38 17.43
N THR A 2 -9.15 23.33 17.29
CA THR A 2 -10.12 23.85 18.27
C THR A 2 -9.91 23.34 19.70
N VAL A 3 -9.41 22.11 19.85
CA VAL A 3 -9.10 21.50 21.16
C VAL A 3 -7.68 21.77 21.64
N GLY A 4 -6.94 22.67 20.97
CA GLY A 4 -5.60 23.07 21.40
C GLY A 4 -4.45 22.15 20.94
N VAL A 5 -4.65 21.34 19.92
CA VAL A 5 -3.57 20.53 19.33
C VAL A 5 -2.56 21.45 18.64
N ALA A 6 -1.27 21.27 18.94
CA ALA A 6 -0.18 22.09 18.40
C ALA A 6 0.43 21.56 17.10
N ARG A 7 0.32 20.24 16.83
CA ARG A 7 0.87 19.57 15.65
C ARG A 7 0.10 18.29 15.37
N VAL A 8 0.01 17.89 14.12
CA VAL A 8 -0.61 16.62 13.68
C VAL A 8 0.44 15.76 13.01
N LEU A 9 0.54 14.50 13.42
CA LEU A 9 1.32 13.46 12.74
C LEU A 9 0.36 12.45 12.13
N THR A 10 0.50 12.20 10.84
CA THR A 10 -0.30 11.23 10.08
C THR A 10 0.61 10.26 9.33
N MET A 11 0.04 9.15 8.88
CA MET A 11 0.75 8.17 8.06
C MET A 11 -0.07 7.85 6.80
N ASP A 12 0.56 7.94 5.63
CA ASP A 12 -0.02 7.57 4.33
C ASP A 12 -1.45 8.11 4.13
N LEU A 13 -1.63 9.42 4.20
CA LEU A 13 -2.93 10.02 3.87
C LEU A 13 -3.36 9.63 2.46
N HIS A 14 -4.59 9.16 2.31
CA HIS A 14 -5.17 8.86 0.99
C HIS A 14 -5.24 10.10 0.09
N ALA A 15 -5.51 11.24 0.68
CA ALA A 15 -5.57 12.54 0.01
C ALA A 15 -4.60 13.51 0.71
N ASP A 16 -3.42 13.71 0.14
CA ASP A 16 -2.38 14.59 0.71
C ASP A 16 -2.86 16.02 0.93
N GLN A 17 -3.85 16.46 0.16
CA GLN A 17 -4.48 17.79 0.28
C GLN A 17 -5.13 18.03 1.65
N ILE A 18 -5.42 16.97 2.43
CA ILE A 18 -5.94 17.10 3.80
C ILE A 18 -5.01 17.96 4.67
N GLN A 19 -3.70 17.90 4.43
CA GLN A 19 -2.72 18.73 5.15
C GLN A 19 -3.00 20.22 5.01
N GLY A 20 -3.51 20.67 3.86
CA GLY A 20 -3.82 22.07 3.57
C GLY A 20 -5.03 22.64 4.35
N PHE A 21 -5.79 21.83 5.07
CA PHE A 21 -6.91 22.28 5.90
C PHE A 21 -6.52 22.65 7.33
N PHE A 22 -5.25 22.48 7.69
CA PHE A 22 -4.74 22.81 9.01
C PHE A 22 -3.91 24.09 8.97
N ASP A 23 -4.07 24.96 9.99
CA ASP A 23 -3.22 26.13 10.22
C ASP A 23 -2.05 25.82 11.17
N ILE A 24 -1.97 24.57 11.66
CA ILE A 24 -0.88 24.04 12.48
C ILE A 24 -0.02 23.09 11.65
N PRO A 25 1.24 22.83 12.04
CA PRO A 25 2.09 21.90 11.33
C PRO A 25 1.46 20.51 11.23
N VAL A 26 1.53 19.92 10.02
CA VAL A 26 1.11 18.55 9.74
C VAL A 26 2.30 17.81 9.13
N ASP A 27 2.69 16.70 9.73
CA ASP A 27 3.67 15.79 9.19
C ASP A 27 2.94 14.55 8.66
N ASN A 28 2.97 14.33 7.35
CA ASN A 28 2.50 13.08 6.75
C ASN A 28 3.71 12.19 6.46
N ILE A 29 3.87 11.13 7.25
CA ILE A 29 4.93 10.14 7.04
C ILE A 29 4.41 8.95 6.25
N TYR A 30 5.32 8.10 5.75
CA TYR A 30 4.98 6.98 4.88
C TYR A 30 5.43 5.65 5.52
N ALA A 31 4.60 4.61 5.41
CA ALA A 31 4.96 3.25 5.86
C ALA A 31 5.93 2.55 4.89
N SER A 32 6.20 3.15 3.74
CA SER A 32 7.05 2.57 2.69
C SER A 32 8.42 2.05 3.18
N PRO A 33 9.16 2.65 4.13
CA PRO A 33 10.39 2.06 4.63
C PRO A 33 10.17 0.70 5.30
N VAL A 34 9.06 0.53 6.02
CA VAL A 34 8.71 -0.73 6.70
C VAL A 34 8.33 -1.81 5.67
N LEU A 35 7.49 -1.45 4.70
CA LEU A 35 7.06 -2.35 3.63
C LEU A 35 8.23 -2.76 2.73
N LEU A 36 9.09 -1.81 2.37
CA LEU A 36 10.30 -2.04 1.58
C LEU A 36 11.29 -2.96 2.31
N GLY A 37 11.48 -2.75 3.62
CA GLY A 37 12.35 -3.60 4.44
C GLY A 37 11.91 -5.06 4.43
N ASP A 38 10.61 -5.32 4.53
CA ASP A 38 10.05 -6.67 4.43
C ASP A 38 10.23 -7.26 3.02
N LEU A 39 9.94 -6.49 1.96
CA LEU A 39 10.12 -6.93 0.58
C LEU A 39 11.57 -7.32 0.28
N ARG A 40 12.55 -6.54 0.76
CA ARG A 40 13.98 -6.84 0.63
C ARG A 40 14.37 -8.13 1.36
N GLN A 41 13.77 -8.41 2.53
CA GLN A 41 14.00 -9.65 3.26
C GLN A 41 13.40 -10.87 2.57
N LYS A 42 12.26 -10.71 1.90
CA LYS A 42 11.56 -11.79 1.19
C LYS A 42 12.30 -12.25 -0.07
N GLN A 43 13.07 -11.38 -0.71
CA GLN A 43 13.87 -11.70 -1.90
C GLN A 43 13.06 -12.44 -2.98
N TYR A 44 11.88 -11.93 -3.31
CA TYR A 44 11.05 -12.53 -4.37
C TYR A 44 11.80 -12.50 -5.70
N GLU A 45 11.90 -13.67 -6.36
CA GLU A 45 12.48 -13.79 -7.69
C GLU A 45 11.57 -13.11 -8.73
N ASP A 46 12.15 -12.53 -9.78
CA ASP A 46 11.43 -11.91 -10.89
C ASP A 46 10.28 -10.99 -10.43
N LEU A 47 10.58 -10.14 -9.44
CA LEU A 47 9.61 -9.25 -8.85
C LEU A 47 9.19 -8.15 -9.83
N ILE A 48 7.90 -7.85 -9.83
CA ILE A 48 7.33 -6.65 -10.44
C ILE A 48 6.36 -5.98 -9.48
N VAL A 49 6.49 -4.66 -9.33
CA VAL A 49 5.54 -3.87 -8.54
C VAL A 49 4.36 -3.50 -9.42
N VAL A 50 3.15 -3.61 -8.88
CA VAL A 50 1.90 -3.33 -9.58
C VAL A 50 1.15 -2.22 -8.89
N SER A 51 0.82 -1.18 -9.63
CA SER A 51 -0.15 -0.18 -9.18
C SER A 51 -1.57 -0.68 -9.45
N PRO A 52 -2.47 -0.73 -8.44
CA PRO A 52 -3.83 -1.21 -8.63
C PRO A 52 -4.71 -0.25 -9.44
N ASP A 53 -4.26 0.99 -9.65
CA ASP A 53 -4.92 2.00 -10.47
C ASP A 53 -3.94 3.12 -10.88
N VAL A 54 -4.43 4.08 -11.66
CA VAL A 54 -3.62 5.21 -12.13
C VAL A 54 -3.22 6.15 -10.98
N GLY A 55 -4.05 6.28 -9.95
CA GLY A 55 -3.78 7.15 -8.78
C GLY A 55 -2.60 6.67 -7.93
N GLY A 56 -2.40 5.36 -7.81
CA GLY A 56 -1.31 4.75 -7.03
C GLY A 56 0.03 4.68 -7.76
N VAL A 57 0.13 5.11 -9.03
CA VAL A 57 1.33 4.91 -9.86
C VAL A 57 2.58 5.57 -9.26
N VAL A 58 2.47 6.74 -8.67
CA VAL A 58 3.62 7.44 -8.07
C VAL A 58 4.22 6.59 -6.94
N ARG A 59 3.38 6.11 -6.03
CA ARG A 59 3.80 5.24 -4.92
C ARG A 59 4.42 3.93 -5.40
N ALA A 60 3.77 3.26 -6.35
CA ALA A 60 4.25 2.00 -6.90
C ALA A 60 5.59 2.17 -7.65
N ARG A 61 5.74 3.27 -8.41
CA ARG A 61 6.99 3.60 -9.10
C ARG A 61 8.14 3.85 -8.14
N ALA A 62 7.86 4.54 -7.04
CA ALA A 62 8.81 4.77 -5.97
C ALA A 62 9.37 3.47 -5.42
N LEU A 63 8.48 2.55 -5.09
CA LEU A 63 8.84 1.24 -4.57
C LEU A 63 9.62 0.42 -5.60
N ALA A 64 9.17 0.37 -6.85
CA ALA A 64 9.83 -0.35 -7.93
C ALA A 64 11.27 0.14 -8.13
N LYS A 65 11.49 1.46 -8.12
CA LYS A 65 12.82 2.05 -8.22
C LYS A 65 13.75 1.63 -7.06
N GLN A 66 13.24 1.59 -5.84
CA GLN A 66 14.03 1.20 -4.66
C GLN A 66 14.31 -0.31 -4.60
N LEU A 67 13.51 -1.12 -5.28
CA LEU A 67 13.69 -2.56 -5.41
C LEU A 67 14.46 -2.95 -6.69
N ASP A 68 14.80 -1.98 -7.53
CA ASP A 68 15.43 -2.18 -8.84
C ASP A 68 14.65 -3.20 -9.69
N CYS A 69 13.32 -3.01 -9.75
CA CYS A 69 12.43 -3.88 -10.51
C CYS A 69 11.44 -3.08 -11.37
N ASP A 70 10.76 -3.79 -12.27
CA ASP A 70 9.78 -3.17 -13.18
C ASP A 70 8.49 -2.77 -12.47
N LEU A 71 7.71 -1.94 -13.18
CA LEU A 71 6.38 -1.47 -12.78
C LEU A 71 5.34 -1.92 -13.79
N ALA A 72 4.23 -2.46 -13.30
CA ALA A 72 3.00 -2.62 -14.08
C ALA A 72 1.87 -1.76 -13.49
N ILE A 73 0.88 -1.47 -14.31
CA ILE A 73 -0.26 -0.62 -13.92
C ILE A 73 -1.54 -1.33 -14.35
N ILE A 74 -2.52 -1.37 -13.46
CA ILE A 74 -3.87 -1.80 -13.78
C ILE A 74 -4.71 -0.57 -14.12
N ASP A 75 -5.01 -0.40 -15.42
CA ASP A 75 -5.88 0.66 -15.91
C ASP A 75 -7.34 0.18 -15.86
N LYS A 76 -8.14 0.84 -15.03
CA LYS A 76 -9.56 0.55 -14.85
C LYS A 76 -10.38 1.45 -15.75
N ARG A 77 -11.05 0.89 -16.74
CA ARG A 77 -11.94 1.63 -17.64
C ARG A 77 -13.38 1.21 -17.45
N ARG A 78 -14.25 2.19 -17.26
CA ARG A 78 -15.70 2.03 -17.35
C ARG A 78 -16.16 2.57 -18.71
N PRO A 79 -16.33 1.75 -19.74
CA PRO A 79 -16.66 2.23 -21.07
C PRO A 79 -18.04 2.91 -21.15
N LYS A 80 -18.97 2.55 -20.24
CA LYS A 80 -20.31 3.17 -20.09
C LYS A 80 -20.83 2.97 -18.68
N ALA A 81 -21.78 3.82 -18.25
CA ALA A 81 -22.57 3.58 -17.04
C ALA A 81 -23.27 2.21 -17.13
N ASN A 82 -23.24 1.42 -16.05
CA ASN A 82 -23.82 0.06 -15.95
C ASN A 82 -23.14 -1.04 -16.78
N VAL A 83 -21.92 -0.82 -17.29
CA VAL A 83 -21.11 -1.87 -17.91
C VAL A 83 -20.04 -2.33 -16.90
N SER A 84 -19.74 -3.62 -16.91
CA SER A 84 -18.68 -4.21 -16.07
C SER A 84 -17.36 -3.48 -16.27
N GLU A 85 -16.67 -3.21 -15.16
CA GLU A 85 -15.36 -2.58 -15.16
C GLU A 85 -14.36 -3.51 -15.87
N VAL A 86 -13.67 -2.99 -16.89
CA VAL A 86 -12.62 -3.71 -17.60
C VAL A 86 -11.28 -3.25 -17.06
N MET A 87 -10.45 -4.20 -16.66
CA MET A 87 -9.09 -3.95 -16.18
C MET A 87 -8.09 -4.33 -17.27
N HIS A 88 -7.26 -3.36 -17.66
CA HIS A 88 -6.15 -3.58 -18.57
C HIS A 88 -4.83 -3.52 -17.79
N VAL A 89 -3.98 -4.53 -17.96
CA VAL A 89 -2.64 -4.52 -17.38
C VAL A 89 -1.67 -3.94 -18.42
N ILE A 90 -0.93 -2.93 -18.01
CA ILE A 90 0.15 -2.30 -18.77
C ILE A 90 1.45 -2.75 -18.10
N GLY A 91 2.29 -3.48 -18.80
CA GLY A 91 3.55 -4.07 -18.33
C GLY A 91 3.60 -5.60 -18.54
N GLU A 92 4.80 -6.15 -18.55
CA GLU A 92 5.05 -7.57 -18.77
C GLU A 92 5.08 -8.31 -17.44
N ILE A 93 4.06 -9.14 -17.18
CA ILE A 93 3.86 -9.82 -15.89
C ILE A 93 3.87 -11.35 -15.98
N ASP A 94 3.91 -11.90 -17.19
CA ASP A 94 3.88 -13.34 -17.41
C ASP A 94 5.07 -14.04 -16.72
N GLY A 95 4.79 -15.08 -15.94
CA GLY A 95 5.76 -15.83 -15.16
C GLY A 95 6.33 -15.11 -13.93
N ARG A 96 5.96 -13.87 -13.66
CA ARG A 96 6.56 -13.02 -12.61
C ARG A 96 5.82 -13.06 -11.28
N ASN A 97 6.53 -12.70 -10.22
CA ASN A 97 5.96 -12.44 -8.91
C ASN A 97 5.47 -10.98 -8.84
N CYS A 98 4.17 -10.78 -8.71
CA CYS A 98 3.53 -9.46 -8.69
C CYS A 98 3.30 -8.99 -7.25
N VAL A 99 3.70 -7.76 -6.92
CA VAL A 99 3.39 -7.08 -5.67
C VAL A 99 2.49 -5.89 -5.94
N ILE A 100 1.21 -6.01 -5.57
CA ILE A 100 0.26 -4.89 -5.61
C ILE A 100 0.55 -3.98 -4.42
N MET A 101 0.78 -2.68 -4.69
CA MET A 101 1.05 -1.68 -3.66
C MET A 101 -0.09 -0.69 -3.55
N ASP A 102 -0.69 -0.57 -2.37
CA ASP A 102 -1.80 0.36 -2.11
C ASP A 102 -1.64 1.05 -0.74
N ASP A 103 -2.36 2.15 -0.50
CA ASP A 103 -2.39 2.81 0.81
C ASP A 103 -3.42 2.20 1.75
N MET A 104 -4.55 1.75 1.23
CA MET A 104 -5.60 1.15 2.04
C MET A 104 -6.30 -0.01 1.34
N ILE A 105 -6.74 -0.98 2.13
CA ILE A 105 -7.67 -2.03 1.70
C ILE A 105 -8.96 -1.87 2.49
N ASP A 106 -10.01 -1.41 1.83
CA ASP A 106 -11.33 -1.28 2.44
C ASP A 106 -12.11 -2.60 2.31
N THR A 107 -12.91 -2.78 1.28
CA THR A 107 -13.74 -3.98 1.07
C THR A 107 -13.03 -5.13 0.36
N ALA A 108 -11.77 -4.95 -0.02
CA ALA A 108 -10.92 -5.87 -0.79
C ALA A 108 -11.46 -6.26 -2.20
N GLY A 109 -12.57 -5.70 -2.64
CA GLY A 109 -13.16 -6.06 -3.95
C GLY A 109 -12.24 -5.73 -5.13
N THR A 110 -11.66 -4.54 -5.13
CA THR A 110 -10.70 -4.11 -6.15
C THR A 110 -9.42 -4.95 -6.13
N LEU A 111 -8.90 -5.22 -4.93
CA LEU A 111 -7.69 -6.00 -4.74
C LEU A 111 -7.82 -7.42 -5.29
N VAL A 112 -8.91 -8.11 -4.96
CA VAL A 112 -9.15 -9.50 -5.42
C VAL A 112 -9.31 -9.55 -6.93
N LYS A 113 -10.08 -8.63 -7.53
CA LYS A 113 -10.21 -8.53 -8.99
C LYS A 113 -8.88 -8.22 -9.67
N ALA A 114 -8.07 -7.33 -9.09
CA ALA A 114 -6.74 -7.05 -9.59
C ALA A 114 -5.85 -8.30 -9.59
N ALA A 115 -5.87 -9.07 -8.51
CA ALA A 115 -5.12 -10.32 -8.40
C ALA A 115 -5.60 -11.37 -9.43
N GLU A 116 -6.91 -11.49 -9.66
CA GLU A 116 -7.50 -12.37 -10.68
C GLU A 116 -6.98 -12.02 -12.07
N VAL A 117 -7.04 -10.74 -12.45
CA VAL A 117 -6.55 -10.26 -13.75
C VAL A 117 -5.05 -10.51 -13.92
N LEU A 118 -4.25 -10.32 -12.87
CA LEU A 118 -2.82 -10.62 -12.90
C LEU A 118 -2.57 -12.13 -13.13
N LYS A 119 -3.32 -12.99 -12.44
CA LYS A 119 -3.23 -14.46 -12.63
C LYS A 119 -3.66 -14.88 -14.04
N GLU A 120 -4.73 -14.32 -14.57
CA GLU A 120 -5.19 -14.55 -15.96
C GLU A 120 -4.12 -14.15 -17.00
N ARG A 121 -3.28 -13.18 -16.66
CA ARG A 121 -2.16 -12.71 -17.48
C ARG A 121 -0.85 -13.45 -17.21
N GLY A 122 -0.87 -14.56 -16.47
CA GLY A 122 0.28 -15.43 -16.26
C GLY A 122 1.14 -15.14 -15.03
N ALA A 123 0.70 -14.25 -14.12
CA ALA A 123 1.45 -13.99 -12.89
C ALA A 123 1.68 -15.29 -12.09
N LYS A 124 2.95 -15.56 -11.72
CA LYS A 124 3.35 -16.74 -10.93
C LYS A 124 2.74 -16.68 -9.53
N LYS A 125 2.93 -15.56 -8.84
CA LYS A 125 2.38 -15.25 -7.52
C LYS A 125 1.87 -13.82 -7.48
N VAL A 126 0.87 -13.56 -6.63
CA VAL A 126 0.34 -12.22 -6.41
C VAL A 126 0.29 -11.94 -4.92
N TYR A 127 1.04 -10.95 -4.50
CA TYR A 127 1.10 -10.43 -3.15
C TYR A 127 0.48 -9.03 -3.12
N ALA A 128 -0.08 -8.64 -1.99
CA ALA A 128 -0.52 -7.27 -1.75
C ALA A 128 0.21 -6.69 -0.55
N TYR A 129 0.68 -5.47 -0.67
CA TYR A 129 1.27 -4.70 0.42
C TYR A 129 0.48 -3.41 0.61
N CYS A 130 0.06 -3.15 1.85
CA CYS A 130 -0.84 -2.04 2.15
C CYS A 130 -0.56 -1.44 3.52
N THR A 131 -0.72 -0.13 3.64
CA THR A 131 -0.55 0.56 4.92
C THR A 131 -1.76 0.37 5.81
N HIS A 132 -2.98 0.68 5.35
CA HIS A 132 -4.18 0.74 6.18
C HIS A 132 -5.14 -0.42 5.94
N PRO A 133 -5.19 -1.43 6.85
CA PRO A 133 -6.14 -2.54 6.75
C PRO A 133 -7.50 -2.14 7.33
N ILE A 134 -8.31 -1.41 6.57
CA ILE A 134 -9.66 -1.02 7.02
C ILE A 134 -10.54 -2.25 7.14
N PHE A 135 -10.48 -3.15 6.15
CA PHE A 135 -11.15 -4.45 6.12
C PHE A 135 -12.64 -4.39 6.45
N SER A 136 -13.34 -3.45 5.85
CA SER A 136 -14.77 -3.32 6.07
C SER A 136 -15.59 -4.37 5.31
N GLY A 137 -16.78 -4.65 5.81
CA GLY A 137 -17.74 -5.55 5.19
C GLY A 137 -17.17 -6.93 4.88
N PRO A 138 -17.25 -7.43 3.62
CA PRO A 138 -16.83 -8.77 3.24
C PRO A 138 -15.31 -8.89 2.95
N ALA A 139 -14.47 -7.96 3.40
CA ALA A 139 -13.05 -7.91 3.04
C ALA A 139 -12.31 -9.21 3.40
N ILE A 140 -12.47 -9.69 4.62
CA ILE A 140 -11.76 -10.89 5.10
C ILE A 140 -12.24 -12.14 4.36
N GLU A 141 -13.54 -12.26 4.11
CA GLU A 141 -14.09 -13.35 3.31
C GLU A 141 -13.47 -13.36 1.90
N ARG A 142 -13.45 -12.21 1.22
CA ARG A 142 -12.88 -12.06 -0.11
C ARG A 142 -11.38 -12.39 -0.16
N ILE A 143 -10.61 -11.94 0.82
CA ILE A 143 -9.18 -12.24 0.92
C ILE A 143 -8.97 -13.74 1.15
N SER A 144 -9.70 -14.34 2.09
CA SER A 144 -9.53 -15.74 2.43
C SER A 144 -9.90 -16.68 1.27
N GLN A 145 -10.98 -16.37 0.55
CA GLN A 145 -11.49 -17.15 -0.57
C GLN A 145 -10.80 -16.83 -1.90
N GLY A 146 -10.20 -15.65 -2.05
CA GLY A 146 -9.58 -15.18 -3.29
C GLY A 146 -8.39 -16.04 -3.72
N ALA A 147 -8.63 -17.07 -4.54
CA ALA A 147 -7.58 -18.04 -4.96
C ALA A 147 -6.39 -17.38 -5.68
N ALA A 148 -6.61 -16.23 -6.33
CA ALA A 148 -5.58 -15.50 -7.05
C ALA A 148 -4.58 -14.76 -6.14
N LEU A 149 -4.95 -14.51 -4.87
CA LEU A 149 -4.15 -13.74 -3.92
C LEU A 149 -3.39 -14.69 -2.99
N ASP A 150 -2.05 -14.62 -3.03
CA ASP A 150 -1.19 -15.52 -2.26
C ASP A 150 -0.97 -15.01 -0.82
N GLU A 151 -0.67 -13.72 -0.62
CA GLU A 151 -0.49 -13.11 0.71
C GLU A 151 -0.90 -11.63 0.68
N VAL A 152 -1.41 -11.13 1.79
CA VAL A 152 -1.71 -9.72 2.05
C VAL A 152 -0.87 -9.26 3.24
N VAL A 153 0.07 -8.38 3.00
CA VAL A 153 0.94 -7.78 4.01
C VAL A 153 0.44 -6.39 4.33
N ILE A 154 0.14 -6.15 5.58
CA ILE A 154 -0.43 -4.89 6.06
C ILE A 154 0.37 -4.36 7.25
N THR A 155 0.16 -3.10 7.59
CA THR A 155 0.72 -2.55 8.82
C THR A 155 -0.26 -2.65 9.99
N ASN A 156 0.19 -2.28 11.18
CA ASN A 156 -0.64 -2.22 12.38
C ASN A 156 -1.20 -0.82 12.67
N THR A 157 -1.40 0.00 11.64
CA THR A 157 -2.05 1.31 11.78
C THR A 157 -3.50 1.23 12.23
N ILE A 158 -4.17 0.10 11.92
CA ILE A 158 -5.53 -0.21 12.35
C ILE A 158 -5.50 -1.59 13.01
N PRO A 159 -6.10 -1.77 14.20
CA PRO A 159 -6.20 -3.06 14.86
C PRO A 159 -7.00 -4.06 14.02
N LEU A 160 -6.47 -5.29 13.90
CA LEU A 160 -7.16 -6.35 13.19
C LEU A 160 -8.34 -6.90 14.02
N SER A 161 -9.45 -7.18 13.35
CA SER A 161 -10.54 -7.96 13.91
C SER A 161 -10.08 -9.40 14.22
N PRO A 162 -10.78 -10.14 15.14
CA PRO A 162 -10.46 -11.54 15.40
C PRO A 162 -10.47 -12.43 14.14
N GLU A 163 -11.36 -12.16 13.22
CA GLU A 163 -11.44 -12.86 11.92
C GLU A 163 -10.20 -12.58 11.04
N ALA A 164 -9.79 -11.32 10.96
CA ALA A 164 -8.59 -10.95 10.21
C ALA A 164 -7.32 -11.57 10.80
N GLN A 165 -7.21 -11.65 12.14
CA GLN A 165 -6.09 -12.29 12.83
C GLN A 165 -5.99 -13.79 12.53
N GLN A 166 -7.11 -14.46 12.27
CA GLN A 166 -7.18 -15.89 11.94
C GLN A 166 -6.97 -16.17 10.45
N CYS A 167 -7.01 -15.15 9.59
CA CYS A 167 -6.83 -15.31 8.16
C CYS A 167 -5.35 -15.59 7.83
N ARG A 168 -5.06 -16.82 7.37
CA ARG A 168 -3.70 -17.28 7.05
C ARG A 168 -3.00 -16.50 5.95
N LYS A 169 -3.75 -15.76 5.13
CA LYS A 169 -3.20 -14.93 4.06
C LYS A 169 -2.78 -13.54 4.53
N ILE A 170 -3.19 -13.12 5.72
CA ILE A 170 -2.90 -11.78 6.25
C ILE A 170 -1.69 -11.87 7.17
N ARG A 171 -0.69 -11.01 6.89
CA ARG A 171 0.49 -10.83 7.72
C ARG A 171 0.65 -9.36 8.08
N GLN A 172 0.92 -9.07 9.35
CA GLN A 172 1.00 -7.72 9.87
C GLN A 172 2.43 -7.33 10.21
N LEU A 173 2.83 -6.13 9.78
CA LEU A 173 4.09 -5.47 10.11
C LEU A 173 3.85 -4.34 11.11
N SER A 174 4.82 -4.10 11.99
CA SER A 174 4.74 -3.01 12.95
C SER A 174 5.37 -1.73 12.41
N VAL A 175 4.62 -0.63 12.44
CA VAL A 175 5.12 0.73 12.16
C VAL A 175 5.56 1.46 13.45
N ALA A 176 5.47 0.80 14.60
CA ALA A 176 5.79 1.44 15.89
C ALA A 176 7.21 2.00 15.97
N PRO A 177 8.26 1.32 15.47
CA PRO A 177 9.62 1.89 15.48
C PRO A 177 9.71 3.18 14.64
N LEU A 178 9.08 3.22 13.49
CA LEU A 178 9.06 4.40 12.60
C LEU A 178 8.33 5.57 13.25
N ILE A 179 7.17 5.31 13.86
CA ILE A 179 6.41 6.35 14.59
C ILE A 179 7.20 6.87 15.78
N ALA A 180 7.83 5.97 16.56
CA ALA A 180 8.64 6.36 17.73
C ALA A 180 9.82 7.27 17.33
N GLU A 181 10.55 6.91 16.28
CA GLU A 181 11.64 7.74 15.74
C GLU A 181 11.13 9.10 15.25
N THR A 182 9.99 9.11 14.55
CA THR A 182 9.38 10.36 14.08
C THR A 182 9.00 11.27 15.25
N ILE A 183 8.37 10.72 16.29
CA ILE A 183 7.99 11.48 17.49
C ILE A 183 9.25 12.04 18.18
N GLN A 184 10.30 11.24 18.29
CA GLN A 184 11.57 11.67 18.88
C GLN A 184 12.14 12.87 18.10
N ARG A 185 12.23 12.78 16.78
CA ARG A 185 12.75 13.87 15.93
C ARG A 185 11.92 15.14 16.03
N ILE A 186 10.60 15.02 16.06
CA ILE A 186 9.70 16.17 16.29
C ILE A 186 10.01 16.81 17.64
N ALA A 187 10.20 16.01 18.70
CA ALA A 187 10.47 16.52 20.05
C ALA A 187 11.85 17.16 20.18
N THR A 188 12.86 16.69 19.45
CA THR A 188 14.25 17.23 19.46
C THR A 188 14.47 18.31 18.41
N GLY A 189 13.48 18.62 17.55
CA GLY A 189 13.63 19.58 16.46
C GLY A 189 14.47 19.10 15.28
N GLU A 190 14.66 17.79 15.16
CA GLU A 190 15.37 17.18 14.04
C GLU A 190 14.47 16.99 12.80
N SER A 191 15.09 16.84 11.63
CA SER A 191 14.35 16.66 10.37
C SER A 191 13.68 15.29 10.33
N VAL A 192 12.34 15.28 10.18
CA VAL A 192 11.54 14.09 9.89
C VAL A 192 11.80 13.59 8.47
N MET A 193 12.04 14.51 7.52
CA MET A 193 12.26 14.15 6.10
C MET A 193 13.49 13.27 5.90
N SER A 194 14.51 13.38 6.75
CA SER A 194 15.70 12.53 6.65
C SER A 194 15.43 11.03 6.87
N LEU A 195 14.26 10.66 7.45
CA LEU A 195 13.81 9.26 7.51
C LEU A 195 13.42 8.71 6.13
N PHE A 196 13.20 9.59 5.17
CA PHE A 196 12.71 9.28 3.83
C PHE A 196 13.65 9.77 2.73
N SER A 197 14.89 10.21 3.07
CA SER A 197 15.84 10.83 2.14
C SER A 197 16.19 9.95 0.93
N ASP A 198 16.17 8.63 1.10
CA ASP A 198 16.31 7.69 -0.01
C ASP A 198 15.07 7.64 -0.93
N GLN A 199 13.99 8.32 -0.54
CA GLN A 199 12.73 8.44 -1.30
C GLN A 199 12.60 9.77 -2.04
N GLU A 200 13.39 10.81 -1.69
CA GLU A 200 13.33 12.16 -2.31
C GLU A 200 13.67 12.19 -3.81
N ALA A 201 14.20 11.13 -4.36
CA ALA A 201 14.38 11.00 -5.81
C ALA A 201 13.06 10.78 -6.59
N LEU A 202 11.91 11.05 -5.97
CA LEU A 202 10.58 10.63 -6.46
C LEU A 202 9.61 11.78 -6.76
N PHE A 203 9.99 13.02 -6.47
CA PHE A 203 9.21 14.21 -6.82
C PHE A 203 9.86 15.02 -7.92
#